data_8f2c547c7a54ac21e1f89331e58becea
#
_entry.id   8f2c547c7a54ac21e1f89331e58becea
#
_cell.length_a   1.000
_cell.length_b   1.000
_cell.length_c   1.000
_cell.angle_alpha   90.00
_cell.angle_beta   90.00
_cell.angle_gamma   90.00
#
_symmetry.space_group_name_H-M   'P 1'
#
loop_
_entity.id
_entity.type
_entity.pdbx_description
1 polymer ?
#
loop_
_entity_poly.entity_id
_entity_poly.type
_entity_poly.pdbx_seq_one_letter_code
_entity_poly.pdbx_strand_id
1 'polypeptide(L)'
;MFGHIQPVTISARAATEIRKIMETKNIPSEYGLRIGIKGGGCGGAALMLGFDKKKETDQEFIISDLTVYIDKKHTLYLIGKEIDFLENDNARGFMFIDPGKEVEIG
;
A
#
# COMPACT_ATOMS: atom_id res chain seq x y z
N MET A 1 -9.77 -1.87 -21.88
CA MET A 1 -10.13 -1.43 -20.97
C MET A 1 -9.16 -1.28 -19.96
N PHE A 2 -9.04 -0.31 -19.41
CA PHE A 2 -8.09 -0.06 -18.46
C PHE A 2 -8.57 -0.19 -17.07
N GLY A 3 -9.66 -0.70 -16.87
CA GLY A 3 -10.21 -0.70 -15.54
C GLY A 3 -9.52 -1.58 -14.55
N HIS A 4 -8.63 -2.44 -14.99
CA HIS A 4 -7.99 -3.32 -14.06
C HIS A 4 -6.55 -3.00 -13.78
N ILE A 5 -6.09 -1.86 -14.21
CA ILE A 5 -4.73 -1.49 -13.95
C ILE A 5 -4.60 -1.12 -12.50
N GLN A 6 -3.69 -1.74 -11.80
CA GLN A 6 -3.46 -1.45 -10.40
C GLN A 6 -2.25 -0.53 -10.30
N PRO A 7 -2.37 0.57 -9.62
CA PRO A 7 -1.25 1.49 -9.51
C PRO A 7 -0.13 0.95 -8.64
N VAL A 8 -0.46 0.09 -7.69
CA VAL A 8 0.51 -0.43 -6.75
C VAL A 8 0.21 -1.90 -6.54
N THR A 9 1.19 -2.67 -6.15
CA THR A 9 0.97 -4.08 -5.82
C THR A 9 1.30 -4.30 -4.35
N ILE A 10 0.90 -5.44 -3.82
CA ILE A 10 1.15 -5.79 -2.42
C ILE A 10 1.74 -7.18 -2.42
N SER A 11 2.90 -7.35 -1.82
CA SER A 11 3.54 -8.65 -1.80
C SER A 11 2.73 -9.64 -0.97
N ALA A 12 2.97 -10.92 -1.18
CA ALA A 12 2.24 -11.94 -0.43
C ALA A 12 2.45 -11.81 1.07
N ARG A 13 3.67 -11.56 1.49
CA ARG A 13 3.93 -11.43 2.92
C ARG A 13 3.32 -10.14 3.49
N ALA A 14 3.28 -9.07 2.71
CA ALA A 14 2.64 -7.85 3.16
C ALA A 14 1.13 -8.07 3.29
N ALA A 15 0.53 -8.75 2.33
CA ALA A 15 -0.90 -9.04 2.38
C ALA A 15 -1.24 -9.89 3.59
N THR A 16 -0.40 -10.86 3.91
CA THR A 16 -0.61 -11.71 5.08
C THR A 16 -0.59 -10.88 6.36
N GLU A 17 0.39 -9.97 6.48
CA GLU A 17 0.48 -9.14 7.67
C GLU A 17 -0.71 -8.20 7.79
N ILE A 18 -1.15 -7.65 6.66
CA ILE A 18 -2.30 -6.77 6.66
C ILE A 18 -3.54 -7.52 7.16
N ARG A 19 -3.75 -8.75 6.68
CA ARG A 19 -4.90 -9.52 7.12
C ARG A 19 -4.82 -9.85 8.61
N LYS A 20 -3.64 -10.12 9.12
CA LYS A 20 -3.48 -10.38 10.55
C LYS A 20 -3.86 -9.14 11.36
N ILE A 21 -3.47 -7.97 10.91
CA ILE A 21 -3.80 -6.74 11.59
C ILE A 21 -5.30 -6.53 11.57
N MET A 22 -5.93 -6.79 10.42
CA MET A 22 -7.35 -6.61 10.30
C MET A 22 -8.11 -7.52 11.28
N GLU A 23 -7.65 -8.75 11.43
CA GLU A 23 -8.29 -9.65 12.36
C GLU A 23 -8.03 -9.26 13.80
N THR A 24 -6.79 -8.94 14.12
CA THR A 24 -6.43 -8.63 15.48
C THR A 24 -7.11 -7.38 15.98
N LYS A 25 -7.30 -6.40 15.11
CA LYS A 25 -7.92 -5.17 15.52
C LYS A 25 -9.40 -5.10 15.21
N ASN A 26 -9.96 -6.21 14.74
CA ASN A 26 -11.38 -6.26 14.42
C ASN A 26 -11.82 -5.12 13.52
N ILE A 27 -11.09 -4.93 12.44
CA ILE A 27 -11.43 -3.87 11.50
C ILE A 27 -12.76 -4.19 10.84
N PRO A 28 -13.74 -3.29 10.86
CA PRO A 28 -15.04 -3.56 10.27
C PRO A 28 -14.96 -3.85 8.77
N SER A 29 -15.87 -4.64 8.27
CA SER A 29 -15.84 -5.05 6.88
C SER A 29 -16.00 -3.90 5.89
N GLU A 30 -16.61 -2.81 6.32
CA GLU A 30 -16.79 -1.69 5.41
C GLU A 30 -15.55 -0.83 5.30
N TYR A 31 -14.50 -1.15 6.03
CA TYR A 31 -13.25 -0.40 5.92
C TYR A 31 -12.37 -1.07 4.87
N GLY A 32 -11.53 -0.30 4.23
CA GLY A 32 -10.52 -0.82 3.32
C GLY A 32 -9.16 -0.36 3.75
N LEU A 33 -8.15 -0.90 3.10
CA LEU A 33 -6.78 -0.50 3.36
C LEU A 33 -6.54 0.82 2.64
N ARG A 34 -6.18 1.85 3.37
CA ARG A 34 -5.88 3.13 2.77
C ARG A 34 -4.39 3.24 2.55
N ILE A 35 -3.99 3.47 1.32
CA ILE A 35 -2.59 3.62 0.96
C ILE A 35 -2.36 5.04 0.50
N GLY A 36 -1.36 5.68 1.01
CA GLY A 36 -1.05 7.04 0.61
C GLY A 36 0.42 7.36 0.79
N ILE A 37 0.75 8.58 0.51
CA ILE A 37 2.10 9.05 0.60
C ILE A 37 2.10 10.27 1.49
N LYS A 38 3.04 10.30 2.42
CA LYS A 38 3.14 11.42 3.30
C LYS A 38 4.42 12.15 3.05
N GLY A 39 4.36 13.44 3.20
CA GLY A 39 5.58 14.21 3.18
C GLY A 39 6.10 14.52 1.85
N GLY A 40 7.32 14.46 1.67
CA GLY A 40 7.88 14.91 0.47
C GLY A 40 9.05 15.69 0.94
N GLY A 41 9.30 16.76 0.45
CA GLY A 41 10.41 17.55 0.86
C GLY A 41 11.69 16.80 0.65
N CYS A 42 12.65 17.08 1.47
CA CYS A 42 13.96 16.54 1.27
C CYS A 42 14.08 15.06 1.50
N GLY A 43 13.27 14.53 2.31
CA GLY A 43 13.38 13.14 2.65
C GLY A 43 12.66 12.21 1.72
N GLY A 44 12.00 12.74 0.73
CA GLY A 44 11.22 11.92 -0.15
C GLY A 44 9.91 11.52 0.48
N ALA A 45 9.21 10.66 -0.20
CA ALA A 45 7.88 10.29 0.23
C ALA A 45 7.92 9.07 1.13
N ALA A 46 7.06 9.04 2.09
CA ALA A 46 6.94 7.90 2.98
C ALA A 46 5.59 7.23 2.80
N LEU A 47 5.58 5.93 2.98
CA LEU A 47 4.35 5.17 2.87
C LEU A 47 3.44 5.46 4.05
N MET A 48 2.15 5.65 3.77
CA MET A 48 1.16 5.74 4.80
C MET A 48 0.19 4.61 4.60
N LEU A 49 -0.07 3.84 5.64
CA LEU A 49 -1.05 2.77 5.59
C LEU A 49 -2.01 2.91 6.76
N GLY A 50 -3.26 2.64 6.51
CA GLY A 50 -4.25 2.65 7.58
C GLY A 50 -5.52 2.00 7.12
N PHE A 51 -6.55 1.97 7.93
CA PHE A 51 -7.82 1.40 7.54
C PHE A 51 -8.88 2.48 7.70
N ASP A 52 -9.73 2.60 6.73
CA ASP A 52 -10.71 3.67 6.75
C ASP A 52 -11.84 3.33 5.79
N LYS A 53 -12.87 4.13 5.81
CA LYS A 53 -13.96 4.01 4.88
C LYS A 53 -13.60 4.79 3.63
N LYS A 54 -14.28 4.47 2.55
CA LYS A 54 -14.04 5.17 1.29
C LYS A 54 -14.51 6.60 1.39
N LYS A 55 -13.73 7.52 0.86
CA LYS A 55 -14.08 8.94 0.80
C LYS A 55 -14.31 9.33 -0.64
N GLU A 56 -14.90 10.49 -0.85
CA GLU A 56 -15.23 10.92 -2.19
C GLU A 56 -14.06 11.01 -3.14
N THR A 57 -12.90 11.35 -2.65
CA THR A 57 -11.75 11.50 -3.51
C THR A 57 -10.96 10.21 -3.65
N ASP A 58 -11.45 9.12 -3.10
CA ASP A 58 -10.74 7.85 -3.17
C ASP A 58 -11.09 7.07 -4.42
N GLN A 59 -10.09 6.40 -4.95
CA GLN A 59 -10.31 5.37 -5.96
C GLN A 59 -10.22 4.03 -5.24
N GLU A 60 -11.05 3.10 -5.66
CA GLU A 60 -11.08 1.81 -5.03
C GLU A 60 -10.47 0.75 -5.93
N PHE A 61 -9.64 -0.10 -5.38
CA PHE A 61 -9.01 -1.18 -6.11
C PHE A 61 -9.09 -2.45 -5.28
N ILE A 62 -9.02 -3.59 -5.94
CA ILE A 62 -8.91 -4.87 -5.25
C ILE A 62 -7.53 -5.37 -5.56
N ILE A 63 -6.68 -5.44 -4.56
CA ILE A 63 -5.30 -5.83 -4.73
C ILE A 63 -5.01 -6.93 -3.73
N SER A 64 -4.55 -8.08 -4.19
CA SER A 64 -4.29 -9.24 -3.35
C SER A 64 -5.51 -9.60 -2.50
N ASP A 65 -6.69 -9.49 -3.12
CA ASP A 65 -7.96 -9.77 -2.49
C ASP A 65 -8.28 -8.81 -1.34
N LEU A 66 -7.62 -7.70 -1.25
CA LEU A 66 -7.91 -6.69 -0.25
C LEU A 66 -8.56 -5.50 -0.94
N THR A 67 -9.53 -4.90 -0.27
CA THR A 67 -10.12 -3.66 -0.77
C THR A 67 -9.19 -2.53 -0.39
N VAL A 68 -8.79 -1.76 -1.37
CA VAL A 68 -7.79 -0.72 -1.20
C VAL A 68 -8.34 0.61 -1.64
N TYR A 69 -8.15 1.64 -0.84
CA TYR A 69 -8.56 3.00 -1.20
C TYR A 69 -7.32 3.87 -1.35
N ILE A 70 -7.25 4.59 -2.44
CA ILE A 70 -6.14 5.50 -2.68
C ILE A 70 -6.72 6.83 -3.10
N ASP A 71 -6.38 7.89 -2.39
CA ASP A 71 -6.84 9.21 -2.75
C ASP A 71 -6.26 9.53 -4.13
N LYS A 72 -7.07 10.08 -5.00
CA LYS A 72 -6.65 10.38 -6.37
C LYS A 72 -5.36 11.18 -6.44
N LYS A 73 -5.14 12.04 -5.49
CA LYS A 73 -3.94 12.85 -5.53
C LYS A 73 -2.68 12.05 -5.28
N HIS A 74 -2.80 10.84 -4.74
CA HIS A 74 -1.63 10.02 -4.47
C HIS A 74 -1.39 8.97 -5.54
N THR A 75 -2.35 8.72 -6.39
CA THR A 75 -2.27 7.59 -7.31
C THR A 75 -1.03 7.64 -8.21
N LEU A 76 -0.75 8.81 -8.76
CA LEU A 76 0.38 8.91 -9.67
C LEU A 76 1.71 8.61 -8.99
N TYR A 77 1.81 8.91 -7.71
CA TYR A 77 3.06 8.68 -7.02
C TYR A 77 3.25 7.23 -6.64
N LEU A 78 2.19 6.44 -6.72
CA LEU A 78 2.27 5.04 -6.33
C LEU A 78 2.48 4.10 -7.51
N ILE A 79 2.30 4.59 -8.72
CA ILE A 79 2.39 3.74 -9.90
C ILE A 79 3.72 3.03 -9.95
N GLY A 80 3.67 1.73 -10.11
CA GLY A 80 4.88 0.93 -10.24
C GLY A 80 5.51 0.51 -8.92
N LYS A 81 4.96 0.93 -7.81
CA LYS A 81 5.55 0.55 -6.54
C LYS A 81 4.90 -0.68 -5.98
N GLU A 82 5.59 -1.35 -5.08
CA GLU A 82 5.03 -2.49 -4.41
C GLU A 82 5.15 -2.25 -2.91
N ILE A 83 4.13 -2.64 -2.17
CA ILE A 83 4.19 -2.58 -0.72
C ILE A 83 4.65 -3.93 -0.24
N ASP A 84 5.71 -3.95 0.53
CA ASP A 84 6.26 -5.18 1.05
C ASP A 84 6.36 -5.07 2.57
N PHE A 85 6.56 -6.19 3.22
CA PHE A 85 6.70 -6.22 4.65
C PHE A 85 8.02 -6.91 4.95
N LEU A 86 8.88 -6.23 5.65
CA LEU A 86 10.16 -6.80 5.98
C LEU A 86 10.28 -6.98 7.47
N GLU A 87 10.95 -8.04 7.85
CA GLU A 87 11.11 -8.33 9.25
C GLU A 87 12.48 -8.92 9.45
N ASN A 88 13.21 -8.41 10.39
CA ASN A 88 14.49 -8.98 10.73
C ASN A 88 14.66 -8.85 12.24
N ASP A 89 15.83 -9.17 12.74
CA ASP A 89 16.04 -9.19 14.18
C ASP A 89 15.86 -7.86 14.85
N ASN A 90 16.02 -6.79 14.12
CA ASN A 90 15.96 -5.47 14.71
C ASN A 90 14.72 -4.67 14.40
N ALA A 91 14.00 -5.01 13.41
CA ALA A 91 12.86 -4.19 13.01
C ALA A 91 11.90 -4.97 12.14
N ARG A 92 10.67 -4.49 12.08
CA ARG A 92 9.71 -5.05 11.15
C ARG A 92 8.80 -3.91 10.73
N GLY A 93 8.36 -3.94 9.51
CA GLY A 93 7.46 -2.89 9.01
C GLY A 93 7.21 -2.98 7.55
N PHE A 94 6.26 -2.17 7.12
CA PHE A 94 5.89 -2.09 5.72
C PHE A 94 6.76 -1.04 5.03
N MET A 95 7.01 -1.25 3.77
CA MET A 95 7.77 -0.29 3.00
C MET A 95 7.41 -0.35 1.54
N PHE A 96 7.71 0.70 0.82
CA PHE A 96 7.58 0.70 -0.62
C PHE A 96 8.86 0.13 -1.22
N ILE A 97 8.71 -0.66 -2.27
CA ILE A 97 9.86 -1.05 -3.06
C ILE A 97 9.52 -0.80 -4.53
N ASP A 98 10.52 -0.73 -5.36
CA ASP A 98 10.33 -0.52 -6.77
C ASP A 98 10.80 -1.77 -7.49
N PRO A 99 9.95 -2.76 -7.61
CA PRO A 99 10.38 -4.05 -8.14
C PRO A 99 11.00 -3.98 -9.52
N GLY A 100 10.63 -2.97 -10.28
CA GLY A 100 11.19 -2.88 -11.59
C GLY A 100 12.53 -2.25 -11.66
N LYS A 101 12.94 -1.62 -10.54
CA LYS A 101 14.11 -0.94 -10.62
C LYS A 101 15.21 -1.64 -10.17
N GLU A 102 15.39 -2.60 -10.20
CA GLU A 102 16.32 -3.37 -9.82
C GLU A 102 17.47 -2.92 -9.53
N VAL A 103 17.92 -2.93 -9.12
CA VAL A 103 18.88 -2.77 -8.54
C VAL A 103 19.96 -2.59 -9.14
N GLU A 104 20.26 -1.92 -9.56
CA GLU A 104 21.15 -1.69 -10.15
C GLU A 104 22.16 -1.60 -9.32
N ILE A 105 22.62 -2.08 -8.92
CA ILE A 105 23.47 -2.05 -8.08
C ILE A 105 24.55 -1.74 -8.59
N GLY A 106 24.75 -1.57 -9.04
CA GLY A 106 25.81 -1.12 -9.52
C GLY A 106 26.52 -0.37 -9.42
#